data_65d3e4739e2c40c56d2f578ec6109793
#
_entry.id   65d3e4739e2c40c56d2f578ec6109793
#
_cell.length_a   1.000
_cell.length_b   1.000
_cell.length_c   1.000
_cell.angle_alpha   90.00
_cell.angle_beta   90.00
_cell.angle_gamma   90.00
#
_symmetry.space_group_name_H-M   'P 1'
#
loop_
_entity.id
_entity.type
_entity.pdbx_description
1 polymer ?
#
loop_
_entity_poly.entity_id
_entity_poly.type
_entity_poly.pdbx_seq_one_letter_code
_entity_poly.pdbx_strand_id
1 'polypeptide(L)'
;MPIAQDFVAAVDAGDTGRVQEMLADDPSLASGRGDDGVSVLLHARYRFDRATLDLLLTSDPEMDVFDSAALGHIDRLRQRLDEDPDSAGAFSADGFTALHLAAFFGKLEAARLLLEAGASPHAYSTNDFANQPLHAAAAGRHVEVCRSLLAAGADVNATQHGGYTPLHEVAASGDVELVELFLSAGADVGARTSAGRTPVEVAEGAGHVDLARRLREVDAAT
;
A
#
# COMPACT_ATOMS: atom_id res chain seq x y z
N MET A 1 2.29 -24.34 15.64
CA MET A 1 1.19 -25.18 16.12
C MET A 1 0.27 -25.50 14.95
N PRO A 2 -0.16 -26.76 14.74
CA PRO A 2 -0.84 -27.15 13.48
C PRO A 2 -2.10 -26.35 13.15
N ILE A 3 -2.94 -26.03 14.16
CA ILE A 3 -4.23 -25.37 13.94
C ILE A 3 -4.08 -23.93 13.39
N ALA A 4 -3.07 -23.18 13.86
CA ALA A 4 -2.85 -21.81 13.36
C ALA A 4 -2.35 -21.80 11.91
N GLN A 5 -1.50 -22.77 11.51
CA GLN A 5 -1.03 -22.91 10.13
C GLN A 5 -2.17 -23.34 9.19
N ASP A 6 -3.01 -24.27 9.63
CA ASP A 6 -4.20 -24.70 8.86
C ASP A 6 -5.18 -23.54 8.66
N PHE A 7 -5.31 -22.66 9.68
CA PHE A 7 -6.18 -21.50 9.58
C PHE A 7 -5.65 -20.46 8.58
N VAL A 8 -4.35 -20.12 8.67
CA VAL A 8 -3.71 -19.23 7.68
C VAL A 8 -3.84 -19.80 6.27
N ALA A 9 -3.61 -21.11 6.10
CA ALA A 9 -3.78 -21.77 4.80
C ALA A 9 -5.22 -21.68 4.27
N ALA A 10 -6.24 -21.79 5.13
CA ALA A 10 -7.63 -21.62 4.75
C ALA A 10 -7.93 -20.16 4.33
N VAL A 11 -7.39 -19.18 5.07
CA VAL A 11 -7.48 -17.75 4.71
C VAL A 11 -6.79 -17.49 3.36
N ASP A 12 -5.59 -18.02 3.16
CA ASP A 12 -4.84 -17.88 1.90
C ASP A 12 -5.51 -18.57 0.71
N ALA A 13 -6.22 -19.66 0.95
CA ALA A 13 -7.00 -20.33 -0.07
C ALA A 13 -8.32 -19.59 -0.41
N GLY A 14 -8.77 -18.65 0.45
CA GLY A 14 -10.10 -18.03 0.37
C GLY A 14 -11.21 -19.01 0.68
N ASP A 15 -10.91 -20.06 1.45
CA ASP A 15 -11.89 -21.06 1.90
C ASP A 15 -12.72 -20.51 3.07
N THR A 16 -13.69 -19.65 2.75
CA THR A 16 -14.55 -18.99 3.73
C THR A 16 -15.33 -20.00 4.57
N GLY A 17 -15.71 -21.16 4.00
CA GLY A 17 -16.40 -22.22 4.72
C GLY A 17 -15.52 -22.78 5.83
N ARG A 18 -14.29 -23.12 5.50
CA ARG A 18 -13.32 -23.65 6.46
C ARG A 18 -12.95 -22.60 7.51
N VAL A 19 -12.73 -21.34 7.10
CA VAL A 19 -12.46 -20.22 8.02
C VAL A 19 -13.62 -20.07 9.01
N GLN A 20 -14.87 -20.11 8.55
CA GLN A 20 -16.06 -20.01 9.40
C GLN A 20 -16.16 -21.15 10.42
N GLU A 21 -15.94 -22.40 10.00
CA GLU A 21 -15.91 -23.56 10.91
C GLU A 21 -14.87 -23.38 12.02
N MET A 22 -13.64 -23.00 11.63
CA MET A 22 -12.54 -22.85 12.58
C MET A 22 -12.75 -21.67 13.54
N LEU A 23 -13.34 -20.55 13.09
CA LEU A 23 -13.69 -19.40 13.95
C LEU A 23 -14.85 -19.75 14.90
N ALA A 24 -15.78 -20.64 14.53
CA ALA A 24 -16.83 -21.09 15.41
C ALA A 24 -16.29 -21.92 16.58
N ASP A 25 -15.20 -22.68 16.36
CA ASP A 25 -14.52 -23.47 17.38
C ASP A 25 -13.57 -22.60 18.23
N ASP A 26 -12.84 -21.67 17.59
CA ASP A 26 -11.89 -20.78 18.25
C ASP A 26 -11.86 -19.38 17.58
N PRO A 27 -12.67 -18.43 18.09
CA PRO A 27 -12.69 -17.05 17.57
C PRO A 27 -11.35 -16.32 17.67
N SER A 28 -10.45 -16.74 18.56
CA SER A 28 -9.14 -16.07 18.75
C SER A 28 -8.21 -16.22 17.54
N LEU A 29 -8.49 -17.20 16.66
CA LEU A 29 -7.76 -17.39 15.42
C LEU A 29 -7.79 -16.16 14.50
N ALA A 30 -8.85 -15.31 14.61
CA ALA A 30 -8.96 -14.08 13.86
C ALA A 30 -7.88 -13.04 14.21
N SER A 31 -7.24 -13.18 15.38
CA SER A 31 -6.09 -12.36 15.81
C SER A 31 -4.73 -13.03 15.53
N GLY A 32 -4.75 -14.15 14.78
CA GLY A 32 -3.57 -14.96 14.47
C GLY A 32 -2.63 -14.29 13.46
N ARG A 33 -1.42 -14.87 13.38
CA ARG A 33 -0.40 -14.50 12.39
C ARG A 33 0.13 -15.74 11.71
N GLY A 34 0.53 -15.57 10.44
CA GLY A 34 1.26 -16.60 9.71
C GLY A 34 2.68 -16.83 10.25
N ASP A 35 3.34 -17.84 9.74
CA ASP A 35 4.77 -18.12 10.05
C ASP A 35 5.68 -16.99 9.54
N ASP A 36 5.22 -16.20 8.59
CA ASP A 36 5.84 -14.97 8.08
C ASP A 36 5.67 -13.76 9.03
N GLY A 37 4.92 -13.92 10.12
CA GLY A 37 4.60 -12.86 11.09
C GLY A 37 3.49 -11.90 10.65
N VAL A 38 2.95 -12.05 9.44
CA VAL A 38 1.86 -11.22 8.91
C VAL A 38 0.52 -11.66 9.53
N SER A 39 -0.36 -10.72 9.87
CA SER A 39 -1.67 -11.03 10.44
C SER A 39 -2.59 -11.69 9.42
N VAL A 40 -3.51 -12.55 9.88
CA VAL A 40 -4.53 -13.16 9.01
C VAL A 40 -5.44 -12.11 8.36
N LEU A 41 -5.61 -10.94 9.00
CA LEU A 41 -6.33 -9.80 8.43
C LEU A 41 -5.62 -9.24 7.20
N LEU A 42 -4.29 -9.06 7.27
CA LEU A 42 -3.49 -8.62 6.14
C LEU A 42 -3.41 -9.68 5.04
N HIS A 43 -3.32 -10.98 5.39
CA HIS A 43 -3.41 -12.07 4.41
C HIS A 43 -4.70 -11.95 3.58
N ALA A 44 -5.86 -11.87 4.23
CA ALA A 44 -7.15 -11.67 3.55
C ALA A 44 -7.18 -10.35 2.75
N ARG A 45 -6.59 -9.28 3.31
CA ARG A 45 -6.57 -7.95 2.69
C ARG A 45 -5.73 -7.90 1.42
N TYR A 46 -4.54 -8.52 1.42
CA TYR A 46 -3.66 -8.60 0.23
C TYR A 46 -4.29 -9.39 -0.92
N ARG A 47 -5.13 -10.36 -0.60
CA ARG A 47 -5.88 -11.12 -1.60
C ARG A 47 -7.11 -10.39 -2.14
N PHE A 48 -7.43 -9.22 -1.58
CA PHE A 48 -8.69 -8.51 -1.85
C PHE A 48 -9.92 -9.37 -1.57
N ASP A 49 -9.79 -10.37 -0.69
CA ASP A 49 -10.86 -11.28 -0.29
C ASP A 49 -11.72 -10.63 0.79
N ARG A 50 -12.73 -9.90 0.33
CA ARG A 50 -13.65 -9.19 1.21
C ARG A 50 -14.48 -10.15 2.07
N ALA A 51 -14.88 -11.29 1.52
CA ALA A 51 -15.76 -12.23 2.22
C ALA A 51 -15.04 -12.83 3.44
N THR A 52 -13.80 -13.30 3.25
CA THR A 52 -12.97 -13.81 4.35
C THR A 52 -12.63 -12.70 5.35
N LEU A 53 -12.30 -11.49 4.88
CA LEU A 53 -12.02 -10.37 5.77
C LEU A 53 -13.25 -9.98 6.63
N ASP A 54 -14.43 -9.85 6.03
CA ASP A 54 -15.67 -9.54 6.74
C ASP A 54 -15.98 -10.61 7.81
N LEU A 55 -15.71 -11.89 7.49
CA LEU A 55 -15.87 -13.00 8.43
C LEU A 55 -14.88 -12.91 9.60
N LEU A 56 -13.59 -12.64 9.36
CA LEU A 56 -12.59 -12.45 10.40
C LEU A 56 -12.99 -11.32 11.36
N LEU A 57 -13.49 -10.21 10.81
CA LEU A 57 -13.91 -9.04 11.58
C LEU A 57 -15.11 -9.30 12.50
N THR A 58 -15.94 -10.35 12.23
CA THR A 58 -17.05 -10.70 13.14
C THR A 58 -16.59 -11.19 14.51
N SER A 59 -15.35 -11.66 14.63
CA SER A 59 -14.75 -12.13 15.89
C SER A 59 -14.10 -11.01 16.71
N ASP A 60 -14.25 -9.75 16.31
CA ASP A 60 -13.62 -8.57 16.93
C ASP A 60 -12.12 -8.77 17.20
N PRO A 61 -11.32 -9.06 16.17
CA PRO A 61 -9.91 -9.42 16.33
C PRO A 61 -9.08 -8.27 16.91
N GLU A 62 -8.01 -8.61 17.62
CA GLU A 62 -6.97 -7.64 17.94
C GLU A 62 -6.31 -7.15 16.65
N MET A 63 -6.17 -5.83 16.54
CA MET A 63 -5.51 -5.17 15.41
C MET A 63 -4.32 -4.38 15.93
N ASP A 64 -3.18 -4.55 15.29
CA ASP A 64 -2.04 -3.67 15.50
C ASP A 64 -2.15 -2.38 14.65
N VAL A 65 -1.08 -1.58 14.62
CA VAL A 65 -0.99 -0.35 13.82
C VAL A 65 -1.12 -0.64 12.33
N PHE A 66 -0.57 -1.76 11.85
CA PHE A 66 -0.56 -2.15 10.44
C PHE A 66 -1.95 -2.59 9.97
N ASP A 67 -2.60 -3.48 10.72
CA ASP A 67 -3.97 -3.91 10.47
C ASP A 67 -4.93 -2.72 10.44
N SER A 68 -4.83 -1.88 11.48
CA SER A 68 -5.70 -0.71 11.64
C SER A 68 -5.53 0.28 10.48
N ALA A 69 -4.29 0.48 10.01
CA ALA A 69 -3.98 1.34 8.89
C ALA A 69 -4.48 0.76 7.55
N ALA A 70 -4.20 -0.53 7.28
CA ALA A 70 -4.60 -1.22 6.05
C ALA A 70 -6.12 -1.32 5.88
N LEU A 71 -6.84 -1.47 6.99
CA LEU A 71 -8.30 -1.58 7.01
C LEU A 71 -9.01 -0.21 7.15
N GLY A 72 -8.29 0.82 7.62
CA GLY A 72 -8.84 2.15 7.86
C GLY A 72 -9.68 2.23 9.13
N HIS A 73 -9.37 1.42 10.14
CA HIS A 73 -9.98 1.46 11.47
C HIS A 73 -9.38 2.60 12.30
N ILE A 74 -9.88 3.82 12.10
CA ILE A 74 -9.29 5.06 12.61
C ILE A 74 -9.21 5.08 14.15
N ASP A 75 -10.26 4.66 14.84
CA ASP A 75 -10.28 4.67 16.31
C ASP A 75 -9.22 3.72 16.89
N ARG A 76 -9.09 2.51 16.33
CA ARG A 76 -8.05 1.56 16.72
C ARG A 76 -6.66 2.05 16.35
N LEU A 77 -6.49 2.64 15.16
CA LEU A 77 -5.23 3.23 14.74
C LEU A 77 -4.79 4.34 15.72
N ARG A 78 -5.70 5.24 16.09
CA ARG A 78 -5.43 6.30 17.08
C ARG A 78 -5.02 5.71 18.43
N GLN A 79 -5.78 4.73 18.90
CA GLN A 79 -5.46 4.05 20.16
C GLN A 79 -4.04 3.46 20.14
N ARG A 80 -3.65 2.75 19.05
CA ARG A 80 -2.30 2.16 18.95
C ARG A 80 -1.19 3.20 18.91
N LEU A 81 -1.41 4.33 18.22
CA LEU A 81 -0.46 5.43 18.16
C LEU A 81 -0.35 6.18 19.51
N ASP A 82 -1.45 6.26 20.28
CA ASP A 82 -1.43 6.83 21.64
C ASP A 82 -0.71 5.91 22.63
N GLU A 83 -0.87 4.59 22.52
CA GLU A 83 -0.20 3.57 23.35
C GLU A 83 1.30 3.47 23.04
N ASP A 84 1.68 3.55 21.77
CA ASP A 84 3.06 3.47 21.28
C ASP A 84 3.27 4.42 20.09
N PRO A 85 3.68 5.69 20.35
CA PRO A 85 3.93 6.68 19.30
C PRO A 85 5.02 6.26 18.30
N ASP A 86 6.01 5.44 18.71
CA ASP A 86 7.08 4.98 17.84
C ASP A 86 6.57 3.99 16.78
N SER A 87 5.41 3.38 17.00
CA SER A 87 4.76 2.49 16.04
C SER A 87 4.40 3.16 14.70
N ALA A 88 4.27 4.50 14.68
CA ALA A 88 4.05 5.26 13.44
C ALA A 88 5.16 5.06 12.39
N GLY A 89 6.40 4.84 12.85
CA GLY A 89 7.57 4.60 12.01
C GLY A 89 7.99 3.12 11.90
N ALA A 90 7.32 2.22 12.62
CA ALA A 90 7.67 0.81 12.66
C ALA A 90 7.42 0.11 11.32
N PHE A 91 8.15 -1.00 11.11
CA PHE A 91 7.95 -1.89 9.96
C PHE A 91 7.23 -3.16 10.38
N SER A 92 6.28 -3.57 9.56
CA SER A 92 5.62 -4.88 9.66
C SER A 92 6.57 -6.02 9.29
N ALA A 93 6.17 -7.24 9.56
CA ALA A 93 6.99 -8.43 9.26
C ALA A 93 7.32 -8.57 7.76
N ASP A 94 6.44 -8.10 6.88
CA ASP A 94 6.63 -8.07 5.42
C ASP A 94 7.33 -6.79 4.92
N GLY A 95 7.83 -5.96 5.84
CA GLY A 95 8.71 -4.84 5.56
C GLY A 95 8.04 -3.53 5.14
N PHE A 96 6.74 -3.37 5.36
CA PHE A 96 6.04 -2.11 5.09
C PHE A 96 5.81 -1.31 6.39
N THR A 97 5.79 0.02 6.30
CA THR A 97 5.25 0.84 7.38
C THR A 97 3.71 0.89 7.30
N ALA A 98 3.06 1.26 8.40
CA ALA A 98 1.61 1.48 8.41
C ALA A 98 1.16 2.50 7.34
N LEU A 99 2.02 3.51 7.04
CA LEU A 99 1.76 4.50 6.01
C LEU A 99 1.79 3.90 4.59
N HIS A 100 2.68 2.92 4.30
CA HIS A 100 2.66 2.19 3.04
C HIS A 100 1.34 1.44 2.85
N LEU A 101 0.87 0.74 3.90
CA LEU A 101 -0.36 -0.03 3.86
C LEU A 101 -1.60 0.86 3.70
N ALA A 102 -1.68 1.95 4.48
CA ALA A 102 -2.74 2.95 4.31
C ALA A 102 -2.74 3.53 2.89
N ALA A 103 -1.56 3.79 2.33
CA ALA A 103 -1.39 4.34 1.01
C ALA A 103 -1.82 3.36 -0.08
N PHE A 104 -1.35 2.12 -0.04
CA PHE A 104 -1.68 1.08 -1.02
C PHE A 104 -3.17 0.73 -1.03
N PHE A 105 -3.80 0.70 0.15
CA PHE A 105 -5.22 0.38 0.27
C PHE A 105 -6.16 1.60 0.24
N GLY A 106 -5.65 2.80 -0.05
CA GLY A 106 -6.43 4.01 -0.24
C GLY A 106 -7.13 4.52 1.01
N LYS A 107 -6.53 4.31 2.18
CA LYS A 107 -7.09 4.71 3.47
C LYS A 107 -6.66 6.13 3.82
N LEU A 108 -7.29 7.12 3.18
CA LEU A 108 -6.90 8.53 3.26
C LEU A 108 -6.82 9.04 4.71
N GLU A 109 -7.85 8.77 5.53
CA GLU A 109 -7.88 9.24 6.92
C GLU A 109 -6.80 8.58 7.77
N ALA A 110 -6.51 7.28 7.53
CA ALA A 110 -5.42 6.59 8.20
C ALA A 110 -4.06 7.16 7.77
N ALA A 111 -3.87 7.43 6.48
CA ALA A 111 -2.63 8.04 5.97
C ALA A 111 -2.40 9.43 6.60
N ARG A 112 -3.44 10.27 6.70
CA ARG A 112 -3.36 11.58 7.35
C ARG A 112 -3.01 11.47 8.83
N LEU A 113 -3.69 10.58 9.55
CA LEU A 113 -3.43 10.36 10.97
C LEU A 113 -1.99 9.89 11.22
N LEU A 114 -1.48 8.98 10.37
CA LEU A 114 -0.09 8.51 10.46
C LEU A 114 0.92 9.64 10.17
N LEU A 115 0.68 10.47 9.16
CA LEU A 115 1.53 11.63 8.87
C LEU A 115 1.52 12.64 10.04
N GLU A 116 0.37 12.90 10.63
CA GLU A 116 0.23 13.76 11.83
C GLU A 116 0.97 13.17 13.04
N ALA A 117 1.00 11.83 13.16
CA ALA A 117 1.76 11.11 14.19
C ALA A 117 3.26 11.01 13.89
N GLY A 118 3.75 11.62 12.80
CA GLY A 118 5.16 11.66 12.45
C GLY A 118 5.68 10.52 11.59
N ALA A 119 4.79 9.71 10.98
CA ALA A 119 5.20 8.72 9.99
C ALA A 119 5.89 9.42 8.81
N SER A 120 7.06 8.93 8.41
CA SER A 120 7.83 9.53 7.34
C SER A 120 7.27 9.21 5.95
N PRO A 121 6.92 10.21 5.12
CA PRO A 121 6.52 9.97 3.74
C PRO A 121 7.67 9.49 2.86
N HIS A 122 8.92 9.56 3.36
CA HIS A 122 10.14 9.13 2.69
C HIS A 122 10.65 7.75 3.14
N ALA A 123 9.93 7.06 4.04
CA ALA A 123 10.34 5.74 4.48
C ALA A 123 10.39 4.77 3.31
N TYR A 124 11.53 4.08 3.14
CA TYR A 124 11.63 2.98 2.18
C TYR A 124 11.17 1.69 2.84
N SER A 125 10.36 0.90 2.15
CA SER A 125 10.06 -0.46 2.60
C SER A 125 11.34 -1.28 2.68
N THR A 126 11.41 -2.21 3.65
CA THR A 126 12.60 -3.05 3.89
C THR A 126 12.56 -4.37 3.12
N ASN A 127 11.53 -4.59 2.31
CA ASN A 127 11.40 -5.72 1.41
C ASN A 127 12.02 -5.42 0.02
N ASP A 128 11.91 -6.38 -0.90
CA ASP A 128 12.51 -6.28 -2.24
C ASP A 128 11.95 -5.15 -3.11
N PHE A 129 10.80 -4.57 -2.76
CA PHE A 129 10.27 -3.42 -3.51
C PHE A 129 11.11 -2.17 -3.28
N ALA A 130 11.65 -1.98 -2.07
CA ALA A 130 12.39 -0.78 -1.67
C ALA A 130 11.66 0.49 -2.14
N ASN A 131 10.36 0.56 -1.89
CA ASN A 131 9.48 1.65 -2.34
C ASN A 131 9.14 2.60 -1.19
N GLN A 132 8.67 3.79 -1.53
CA GLN A 132 8.12 4.77 -0.58
C GLN A 132 6.58 4.73 -0.59
N PRO A 133 5.88 5.30 0.43
CA PRO A 133 4.42 5.35 0.47
C PRO A 133 3.76 5.95 -0.78
N LEU A 134 4.43 6.90 -1.46
CA LEU A 134 3.90 7.49 -2.69
C LEU A 134 3.83 6.47 -3.85
N HIS A 135 4.82 5.57 -3.97
CA HIS A 135 4.77 4.47 -4.92
C HIS A 135 3.59 3.53 -4.61
N ALA A 136 3.40 3.19 -3.32
CA ALA A 136 2.30 2.34 -2.89
C ALA A 136 0.94 2.96 -3.22
N ALA A 137 0.75 4.27 -2.97
CA ALA A 137 -0.47 5.00 -3.32
C ALA A 137 -0.68 5.06 -4.85
N ALA A 138 0.39 5.25 -5.62
CA ALA A 138 0.36 5.26 -7.09
C ALA A 138 -0.05 3.89 -7.65
N ALA A 139 0.54 2.81 -7.15
CA ALA A 139 0.19 1.43 -7.51
C ALA A 139 -1.28 1.10 -7.18
N GLY A 140 -1.77 1.59 -6.03
CA GLY A 140 -3.17 1.48 -5.63
C GLY A 140 -4.12 2.42 -6.39
N ARG A 141 -3.61 3.39 -7.16
CA ARG A 141 -4.36 4.39 -7.92
C ARG A 141 -5.24 5.30 -7.02
N HIS A 142 -4.70 5.69 -5.87
CA HIS A 142 -5.41 6.47 -4.87
C HIS A 142 -5.03 7.96 -4.92
N VAL A 143 -5.68 8.73 -5.80
CA VAL A 143 -5.37 10.15 -6.10
C VAL A 143 -5.30 11.00 -4.83
N GLU A 144 -6.30 10.92 -3.94
CA GLU A 144 -6.34 11.74 -2.74
C GLU A 144 -5.25 11.38 -1.71
N VAL A 145 -4.85 10.12 -1.66
CA VAL A 145 -3.71 9.69 -0.83
C VAL A 145 -2.41 10.21 -1.42
N CYS A 146 -2.22 10.11 -2.75
CA CYS A 146 -1.06 10.70 -3.43
C CYS A 146 -0.98 12.21 -3.16
N ARG A 147 -2.10 12.93 -3.28
CA ARG A 147 -2.18 14.37 -2.98
C ARG A 147 -1.77 14.68 -1.54
N SER A 148 -2.26 13.88 -0.58
CA SER A 148 -1.92 14.03 0.84
C SER A 148 -0.45 13.78 1.12
N LEU A 149 0.15 12.75 0.51
CA LEU A 149 1.57 12.43 0.62
C LEU A 149 2.45 13.53 0.02
N LEU A 150 2.11 14.03 -1.17
CA LEU A 150 2.82 15.13 -1.82
C LEU A 150 2.75 16.42 -0.97
N ALA A 151 1.58 16.72 -0.39
CA ALA A 151 1.41 17.86 0.52
C ALA A 151 2.25 17.70 1.81
N ALA A 152 2.51 16.47 2.24
CA ALA A 152 3.40 16.15 3.36
C ALA A 152 4.89 16.11 2.95
N GLY A 153 5.22 16.47 1.70
CA GLY A 153 6.59 16.58 1.19
C GLY A 153 7.16 15.29 0.61
N ALA A 154 6.33 14.28 0.29
CA ALA A 154 6.82 13.08 -0.41
C ALA A 154 7.55 13.47 -1.71
N ASP A 155 8.68 12.81 -1.98
CA ASP A 155 9.47 13.05 -3.19
C ASP A 155 8.81 12.35 -4.40
N VAL A 156 8.28 13.16 -5.34
CA VAL A 156 7.63 12.67 -6.57
C VAL A 156 8.61 11.95 -7.51
N ASN A 157 9.92 12.17 -7.33
CA ASN A 157 10.99 11.58 -8.12
C ASN A 157 11.76 10.47 -7.38
N ALA A 158 11.34 10.09 -6.17
CA ALA A 158 11.92 8.96 -5.48
C ALA A 158 11.88 7.70 -6.37
N THR A 159 12.92 6.87 -6.26
CA THR A 159 13.00 5.62 -7.03
C THR A 159 12.82 4.42 -6.13
N GLN A 160 12.09 3.42 -6.60
CA GLN A 160 12.02 2.10 -6.00
C GLN A 160 12.96 1.12 -6.71
N HIS A 161 12.91 -0.16 -6.33
CA HIS A 161 13.69 -1.21 -7.00
C HIS A 161 13.53 -1.14 -8.53
N GLY A 162 14.62 -1.30 -9.25
CA GLY A 162 14.63 -1.20 -10.72
C GLY A 162 14.61 0.24 -11.24
N GLY A 163 14.73 1.27 -10.38
CA GLY A 163 14.79 2.68 -10.78
C GLY A 163 13.44 3.26 -11.22
N TYR A 164 12.34 2.62 -10.87
CA TYR A 164 11.00 3.15 -11.18
C TYR A 164 10.67 4.33 -10.26
N THR A 165 10.18 5.43 -10.83
CA THR A 165 9.58 6.55 -10.08
C THR A 165 8.06 6.37 -10.02
N PRO A 166 7.34 7.11 -9.14
CA PRO A 166 5.87 7.11 -9.14
C PRO A 166 5.27 7.42 -10.52
N LEU A 167 5.91 8.28 -11.32
CA LEU A 167 5.45 8.58 -12.67
C LEU A 167 5.52 7.37 -13.63
N HIS A 168 6.52 6.49 -13.48
CA HIS A 168 6.57 5.24 -14.24
C HIS A 168 5.40 4.32 -13.90
N GLU A 169 5.02 4.20 -12.60
CA GLU A 169 3.89 3.37 -12.16
C GLU A 169 2.58 3.84 -12.77
N VAL A 170 2.30 5.14 -12.70
CA VAL A 170 1.05 5.68 -13.24
C VAL A 170 1.03 5.72 -14.77
N ALA A 171 2.19 5.84 -15.41
CA ALA A 171 2.33 5.70 -16.86
C ALA A 171 2.01 4.27 -17.33
N ALA A 172 2.44 3.25 -16.56
CA ALA A 172 2.12 1.85 -16.81
C ALA A 172 0.62 1.54 -16.66
N SER A 173 -0.04 2.19 -15.70
CA SER A 173 -1.47 1.98 -15.41
C SER A 173 -2.40 2.79 -16.33
N GLY A 174 -1.88 3.79 -17.05
CA GLY A 174 -2.66 4.69 -17.89
C GLY A 174 -3.54 5.69 -17.13
N ASP A 175 -3.24 5.94 -15.85
CA ASP A 175 -4.04 6.83 -15.00
C ASP A 175 -3.70 8.29 -15.27
N VAL A 176 -4.48 8.93 -16.13
CA VAL A 176 -4.26 10.30 -16.57
C VAL A 176 -4.34 11.30 -15.41
N GLU A 177 -5.24 11.09 -14.45
CA GLU A 177 -5.41 12.01 -13.31
C GLU A 177 -4.17 11.99 -12.42
N LEU A 178 -3.63 10.82 -12.12
CA LEU A 178 -2.40 10.68 -11.35
C LEU A 178 -1.18 11.21 -12.12
N VAL A 179 -1.12 10.99 -13.43
CA VAL A 179 -0.04 11.56 -14.27
C VAL A 179 -0.05 13.08 -14.18
N GLU A 180 -1.19 13.75 -14.38
CA GLU A 180 -1.27 15.21 -14.28
C GLU A 180 -0.96 15.71 -12.86
N LEU A 181 -1.39 14.98 -11.82
CA LEU A 181 -1.02 15.29 -10.44
C LEU A 181 0.51 15.26 -10.25
N PHE A 182 1.19 14.20 -10.71
CA PHE A 182 2.63 14.06 -10.54
C PHE A 182 3.41 15.06 -11.40
N LEU A 183 2.97 15.33 -12.63
CA LEU A 183 3.56 16.38 -13.47
C LEU A 183 3.46 17.75 -12.78
N SER A 184 2.30 18.08 -12.20
CA SER A 184 2.11 19.33 -11.46
C SER A 184 2.98 19.43 -10.19
N ALA A 185 3.38 18.27 -9.63
CA ALA A 185 4.29 18.16 -8.50
C ALA A 185 5.78 18.13 -8.90
N GLY A 186 6.10 18.27 -10.20
CA GLY A 186 7.47 18.31 -10.71
C GLY A 186 8.09 16.93 -10.99
N ALA A 187 7.26 15.94 -11.36
CA ALA A 187 7.78 14.64 -11.78
C ALA A 187 8.63 14.76 -13.05
N ASP A 188 9.80 14.13 -13.03
CA ASP A 188 10.74 14.08 -14.15
C ASP A 188 10.26 13.09 -15.23
N VAL A 189 9.82 13.62 -16.38
CA VAL A 189 9.38 12.84 -17.53
C VAL A 189 10.55 12.11 -18.20
N GLY A 190 11.77 12.64 -18.07
CA GLY A 190 13.02 12.06 -18.59
C GLY A 190 13.64 11.00 -17.69
N ALA A 191 13.11 10.77 -16.45
CA ALA A 191 13.64 9.78 -15.52
C ALA A 191 13.74 8.39 -16.20
N ARG A 192 14.80 7.63 -15.83
CA ARG A 192 15.03 6.32 -16.47
C ARG A 192 15.09 5.21 -15.43
N THR A 193 14.37 4.14 -15.72
CA THR A 193 14.52 2.87 -14.97
C THR A 193 15.92 2.27 -15.17
N SER A 194 16.29 1.26 -14.38
CA SER A 194 17.56 0.52 -14.55
C SER A 194 17.67 -0.15 -15.94
N ALA A 195 16.54 -0.38 -16.63
CA ALA A 195 16.51 -0.86 -18.01
C ALA A 195 16.56 0.28 -19.04
N GLY A 196 16.76 1.53 -18.60
CA GLY A 196 16.87 2.73 -19.44
C GLY A 196 15.53 3.29 -19.95
N ARG A 197 14.38 2.73 -19.53
CA ARG A 197 13.05 3.14 -20.02
C ARG A 197 12.56 4.40 -19.30
N THR A 198 12.01 5.33 -20.08
CA THR A 198 11.32 6.53 -19.57
C THR A 198 9.84 6.24 -19.27
N PRO A 199 9.13 7.11 -18.51
CA PRO A 199 7.67 7.03 -18.35
C PRO A 199 6.92 6.99 -19.69
N VAL A 200 7.40 7.72 -20.71
CA VAL A 200 6.85 7.67 -22.08
C VAL A 200 6.92 6.27 -22.65
N GLU A 201 8.12 5.66 -22.63
CA GLU A 201 8.34 4.30 -23.17
C GLU A 201 7.58 3.23 -22.36
N VAL A 202 7.37 3.45 -21.05
CA VAL A 202 6.55 2.58 -20.23
C VAL A 202 5.07 2.67 -20.63
N ALA A 203 4.53 3.89 -20.82
CA ALA A 203 3.16 4.11 -21.28
C ALA A 203 2.91 3.47 -22.67
N GLU A 204 3.87 3.61 -23.61
CA GLU A 204 3.81 2.99 -24.94
C GLU A 204 3.79 1.47 -24.85
N GLY A 205 4.69 0.90 -24.05
CA GLY A 205 4.77 -0.54 -23.84
C GLY A 205 3.51 -1.13 -23.22
N ALA A 206 2.77 -0.33 -22.43
CA ALA A 206 1.49 -0.69 -21.85
C ALA A 206 0.28 -0.42 -22.79
N GLY A 207 0.51 0.19 -23.97
CA GLY A 207 -0.54 0.50 -24.95
C GLY A 207 -1.27 1.83 -24.70
N HIS A 208 -0.80 2.67 -23.77
CA HIS A 208 -1.40 3.96 -23.46
C HIS A 208 -0.87 5.08 -24.37
N VAL A 209 -1.16 4.96 -25.69
CA VAL A 209 -0.58 5.80 -26.77
C VAL A 209 -0.89 7.30 -26.58
N ASP A 210 -2.11 7.64 -26.17
CA ASP A 210 -2.50 9.04 -25.97
C ASP A 210 -1.78 9.65 -24.77
N LEU A 211 -1.61 8.88 -23.69
CA LEU A 211 -0.83 9.29 -22.53
C LEU A 211 0.65 9.47 -22.90
N ALA A 212 1.23 8.54 -23.62
CA ALA A 212 2.62 8.65 -24.10
C ALA A 212 2.83 9.90 -24.96
N ARG A 213 1.86 10.26 -25.83
CA ARG A 213 1.90 11.51 -26.59
C ARG A 213 1.89 12.72 -25.66
N ARG A 214 1.01 12.74 -24.68
CA ARG A 214 0.91 13.81 -23.68
C ARG A 214 2.22 14.00 -22.91
N LEU A 215 2.83 12.90 -22.46
CA LEU A 215 4.12 12.95 -21.75
C LEU A 215 5.24 13.51 -22.62
N ARG A 216 5.31 13.17 -23.93
CA ARG A 216 6.29 13.75 -24.88
C ARG A 216 6.12 15.25 -25.06
N GLU A 217 4.89 15.74 -25.11
CA GLU A 217 4.61 17.18 -25.21
C GLU A 217 5.14 17.94 -24.01
N VAL A 218 5.07 17.36 -22.79
CA VAL A 218 5.65 17.92 -21.57
C VAL A 218 7.17 17.88 -21.62
N ASP A 219 7.77 16.76 -21.99
CA ASP A 219 9.23 16.60 -22.11
C ASP A 219 9.85 17.62 -23.09
N ALA A 220 9.18 17.88 -24.21
CA ALA A 220 9.66 18.83 -25.21
C ALA A 220 9.51 20.30 -24.79
N ALA A 221 8.73 20.59 -23.72
CA ALA A 221 8.47 21.93 -23.21
C ALA A 221 9.36 22.33 -22.02
N THR A 222 10.15 21.36 -21.49
CA THR A 222 11.05 21.51 -20.35
C THR A 222 12.48 21.68 -20.81
#